data_e4a952fefa0056994173970f25dec8bb
#
_entry.id   e4a952fefa0056994173970f25dec8bb
#
_cell.length_a   1.000
_cell.length_b   1.000
_cell.length_c   1.000
_cell.angle_alpha   90.00
_cell.angle_beta   90.00
_cell.angle_gamma   90.00
#
_symmetry.space_group_name_H-M   'P 1'
#
loop_
_entity.id
_entity.type
_entity.pdbx_description
1 polymer ?
#
loop_
_entity_poly.entity_id
_entity_poly.type
_entity_poly.pdbx_seq_one_letter_code
_entity_poly.pdbx_strand_id
1 'polypeptide(L)'
;SAQEFYHLVQIGVPFPHNTYGGYVGYKTDHDPKQRATSAGPWTSNQMFQKLRSEVEKEEIPILDGHEVIALFTKEEAGESRVIGALAIDKSKAEKGLGSLVLFQAENIVIGTGGPGGLYETSVYPKGHLGSTGIALEIGATAVNMTEWQYGLASTKFRWNVSGTYQQVIPRYISTKPDGSDEREFLNDYFPTLGKLGTAIFLKGYQWPF
;
A
#
# COMPACT_ATOMS: atom_id res chain seq x y z
N SER A 1 7.85 -14.95 4.90
CA SER A 1 6.85 -14.75 3.83
C SER A 1 6.18 -16.06 3.38
N ALA A 2 6.91 -17.18 3.24
CA ALA A 2 6.29 -18.46 2.91
C ALA A 2 5.27 -18.91 3.97
N GLN A 3 5.58 -18.75 5.23
CA GLN A 3 4.70 -19.02 6.35
C GLN A 3 3.37 -18.26 6.26
N GLU A 4 3.43 -16.95 5.97
CA GLU A 4 2.26 -16.11 5.82
C GLU A 4 1.40 -16.50 4.61
N PHE A 5 2.05 -16.89 3.51
CA PHE A 5 1.35 -17.39 2.34
C PHE A 5 0.54 -18.66 2.69
N TYR A 6 1.17 -19.64 3.35
CA TYR A 6 0.46 -20.87 3.74
C TYR A 6 -0.60 -20.62 4.80
N HIS A 7 -0.41 -19.64 5.68
CA HIS A 7 -1.46 -19.22 6.62
C HIS A 7 -2.69 -18.69 5.85
N LEU A 8 -2.49 -17.82 4.85
CA LEU A 8 -3.59 -17.33 4.00
C LEU A 8 -4.29 -18.48 3.24
N VAL A 9 -3.54 -19.48 2.79
CA VAL A 9 -4.10 -20.70 2.19
C VAL A 9 -4.96 -21.45 3.20
N GLN A 10 -4.48 -21.65 4.42
CA GLN A 10 -5.20 -22.38 5.48
C GLN A 10 -6.52 -21.72 5.85
N ILE A 11 -6.57 -20.40 5.91
CA ILE A 11 -7.81 -19.66 6.17
C ILE A 11 -8.71 -19.53 4.94
N GLY A 12 -8.31 -20.14 3.80
CA GLY A 12 -9.14 -20.31 2.62
C GLY A 12 -9.08 -19.19 1.60
N VAL A 13 -7.97 -18.47 1.47
CA VAL A 13 -7.74 -17.58 0.32
C VAL A 13 -7.50 -18.44 -0.92
N PRO A 14 -8.27 -18.29 -2.02
CA PRO A 14 -8.27 -19.21 -3.14
C PRO A 14 -7.16 -18.91 -4.15
N PHE A 15 -5.91 -19.12 -3.75
CA PHE A 15 -4.79 -18.99 -4.68
C PHE A 15 -4.82 -20.11 -5.73
N PRO A 16 -4.51 -19.79 -7.01
CA PRO A 16 -4.59 -20.75 -8.10
C PRO A 16 -3.50 -21.83 -7.99
N HIS A 17 -3.87 -23.05 -8.38
CA HIS A 17 -2.94 -24.19 -8.48
C HIS A 17 -2.85 -24.66 -9.95
N ASN A 18 -1.75 -25.30 -10.26
CA ASN A 18 -1.61 -26.07 -11.49
C ASN A 18 -2.24 -27.48 -11.32
N THR A 19 -2.22 -28.26 -12.37
CA THR A 19 -2.78 -29.63 -12.38
C THR A 19 -2.12 -30.61 -11.40
N TYR A 20 -0.95 -30.26 -10.88
CA TYR A 20 -0.19 -31.06 -9.91
C TYR A 20 -0.35 -30.55 -8.47
N GLY A 21 -1.22 -29.57 -8.24
CA GLY A 21 -1.45 -28.99 -6.91
C GLY A 21 -0.40 -27.94 -6.47
N GLY A 22 0.56 -27.61 -7.32
CA GLY A 22 1.52 -26.53 -7.05
C GLY A 22 0.91 -25.15 -7.29
N TYR A 23 1.20 -24.18 -6.41
CA TYR A 23 0.70 -22.84 -6.55
C TYR A 23 1.31 -22.12 -7.77
N VAL A 24 0.47 -21.42 -8.52
CA VAL A 24 0.90 -20.68 -9.71
C VAL A 24 1.43 -19.32 -9.28
N GLY A 25 2.70 -19.04 -9.61
CA GLY A 25 3.34 -17.77 -9.36
C GLY A 25 3.63 -17.00 -10.64
N TYR A 26 3.94 -15.71 -10.49
CA TYR A 26 4.36 -14.82 -11.57
C TYR A 26 5.60 -14.02 -11.16
N LYS A 27 6.33 -13.54 -12.18
CA LYS A 27 7.51 -12.70 -11.96
C LYS A 27 7.12 -11.27 -11.61
N THR A 28 7.88 -10.68 -10.69
CA THR A 28 7.86 -9.25 -10.44
C THR A 28 9.26 -8.66 -10.64
N ASP A 29 9.39 -7.34 -10.62
CA ASP A 29 10.68 -6.64 -10.76
C ASP A 29 11.74 -7.15 -9.78
N HIS A 30 11.31 -7.42 -8.57
CA HIS A 30 12.19 -7.80 -7.47
C HIS A 30 12.18 -9.31 -7.17
N ASP A 31 11.39 -10.08 -7.93
CA ASP A 31 11.32 -11.53 -7.77
C ASP A 31 11.35 -12.28 -9.11
N PRO A 32 12.55 -12.53 -9.65
CA PRO A 32 12.71 -13.26 -10.90
C PRO A 32 12.35 -14.74 -10.79
N LYS A 33 12.12 -15.26 -9.58
CA LYS A 33 11.84 -16.68 -9.32
C LYS A 33 10.34 -17.03 -9.35
N GLN A 34 9.48 -16.11 -9.76
CA GLN A 34 8.02 -16.34 -9.88
C GLN A 34 7.34 -16.75 -8.57
N ARG A 35 7.78 -16.20 -7.43
CA ARG A 35 7.19 -16.50 -6.13
C ARG A 35 5.96 -15.66 -5.79
N ALA A 36 5.74 -14.55 -6.52
CA ALA A 36 4.54 -13.75 -6.33
C ALA A 36 3.31 -14.54 -6.76
N THR A 37 2.24 -14.44 -5.99
CA THR A 37 0.97 -15.12 -6.28
C THR A 37 -0.20 -14.15 -6.06
N SER A 38 -1.29 -14.40 -6.77
CA SER A 38 -2.55 -13.67 -6.56
C SER A 38 -3.75 -14.56 -6.86
N ALA A 39 -4.89 -14.20 -6.31
CA ALA A 39 -6.18 -14.80 -6.61
C ALA A 39 -7.01 -13.92 -7.55
N GLY A 40 -6.34 -13.25 -8.52
CA GLY A 40 -6.94 -12.33 -9.48
C GLY A 40 -7.17 -10.93 -8.88
N PRO A 41 -8.04 -10.10 -9.50
CA PRO A 41 -8.25 -8.70 -9.12
C PRO A 41 -8.87 -8.53 -7.72
N TRP A 42 -9.45 -9.57 -7.17
CA TRP A 42 -10.09 -9.58 -5.86
C TRP A 42 -9.18 -10.09 -4.73
N THR A 43 -7.90 -10.30 -4.97
CA THR A 43 -6.96 -10.87 -3.99
C THR A 43 -7.03 -10.16 -2.65
N SER A 44 -6.90 -8.83 -2.64
CA SER A 44 -6.93 -8.04 -1.40
C SER A 44 -8.27 -8.14 -0.66
N ASN A 45 -9.39 -8.14 -1.40
CA ASN A 45 -10.71 -8.30 -0.81
C ASN A 45 -10.87 -9.69 -0.19
N GLN A 46 -10.46 -10.74 -0.89
CA GLN A 46 -10.54 -12.11 -0.40
C GLN A 46 -9.65 -12.32 0.85
N MET A 47 -8.44 -11.80 0.84
CA MET A 47 -7.56 -11.80 2.02
C MET A 47 -8.23 -11.08 3.20
N PHE A 48 -8.77 -9.88 2.98
CA PHE A 48 -9.48 -9.12 4.01
C PHE A 48 -10.65 -9.91 4.60
N GLN A 49 -11.53 -10.45 3.77
CA GLN A 49 -12.71 -11.19 4.21
C GLN A 49 -12.33 -12.42 5.06
N LYS A 50 -11.30 -13.17 4.63
CA LYS A 50 -10.85 -14.35 5.36
C LYS A 50 -10.19 -13.99 6.68
N LEU A 51 -9.30 -13.00 6.69
CA LEU A 51 -8.65 -12.53 7.92
C LEU A 51 -9.68 -11.95 8.90
N ARG A 52 -10.63 -11.15 8.43
CA ARG A 52 -11.72 -10.62 9.26
C ARG A 52 -12.53 -11.75 9.89
N SER A 53 -12.87 -12.78 9.12
CA SER A 53 -13.59 -13.95 9.64
C SER A 53 -12.81 -14.68 10.75
N GLU A 54 -11.48 -14.77 10.64
CA GLU A 54 -10.66 -15.36 11.71
C GLU A 54 -10.66 -14.48 12.97
N VAL A 55 -10.53 -13.15 12.82
CA VAL A 55 -10.62 -12.21 13.94
C VAL A 55 -11.96 -12.33 14.66
N GLU A 56 -13.06 -12.46 13.90
CA GLU A 56 -14.42 -12.62 14.45
C GLU A 56 -14.57 -13.98 15.17
N LYS A 57 -13.98 -15.06 14.66
CA LYS A 57 -13.97 -16.37 15.33
C LYS A 57 -13.19 -16.38 16.64
N GLU A 58 -12.12 -15.61 16.71
CA GLU A 58 -11.32 -15.45 17.94
C GLU A 58 -11.98 -14.46 18.92
N GLU A 59 -13.18 -13.96 18.61
CA GLU A 59 -13.92 -13.02 19.42
C GLU A 59 -13.16 -11.73 19.77
N ILE A 60 -12.21 -11.33 18.89
CA ILE A 60 -11.45 -10.09 19.07
C ILE A 60 -12.36 -8.90 18.73
N PRO A 61 -12.52 -7.93 19.65
CA PRO A 61 -13.37 -6.78 19.40
C PRO A 61 -12.94 -5.94 18.21
N ILE A 62 -13.84 -5.70 17.26
CA ILE A 62 -13.64 -4.80 16.12
C ILE A 62 -14.43 -3.54 16.38
N LEU A 63 -13.74 -2.40 16.50
CA LEU A 63 -14.35 -1.11 16.78
C LEU A 63 -14.43 -0.27 15.50
N ASP A 64 -15.36 -0.63 14.62
CA ASP A 64 -15.67 0.13 13.42
C ASP A 64 -16.14 1.55 13.77
N GLY A 65 -15.87 2.52 12.89
CA GLY A 65 -16.29 3.91 13.09
C GLY A 65 -15.47 4.70 14.12
N HIS A 66 -14.38 4.13 14.63
CA HIS A 66 -13.43 4.85 15.47
C HIS A 66 -12.24 5.35 14.63
N GLU A 67 -11.89 6.62 14.79
CA GLU A 67 -10.74 7.24 14.12
C GLU A 67 -9.68 7.60 15.16
N VAL A 68 -8.53 6.93 15.07
CA VAL A 68 -7.38 7.23 15.94
C VAL A 68 -6.76 8.56 15.51
N ILE A 69 -6.64 9.48 16.46
CA ILE A 69 -6.17 10.85 16.21
C ILE A 69 -4.86 11.19 16.93
N ALA A 70 -4.46 10.41 17.93
CA ALA A 70 -3.21 10.60 18.64
C ALA A 70 -2.73 9.30 19.28
N LEU A 71 -1.42 9.22 19.50
CA LEU A 71 -0.78 8.20 20.33
C LEU A 71 -0.19 8.88 21.57
N PHE A 72 -0.12 8.15 22.66
CA PHE A 72 0.49 8.64 23.90
C PHE A 72 1.74 7.83 24.24
N THR A 73 2.74 8.54 24.72
CA THR A 73 3.99 7.94 25.21
C THR A 73 4.27 8.35 26.64
N LYS A 74 5.09 7.56 27.31
CA LYS A 74 5.65 7.84 28.62
C LYS A 74 7.16 7.62 28.57
N GLU A 75 7.91 8.53 29.16
CA GLU A 75 9.35 8.35 29.33
C GLU A 75 9.61 7.41 30.51
N GLU A 76 10.31 6.31 30.24
CA GLU A 76 10.76 5.34 31.25
C GLU A 76 12.23 4.99 31.01
N ALA A 77 13.06 5.19 32.02
CA ALA A 77 14.50 4.90 31.98
C ALA A 77 15.25 5.55 30.78
N GLY A 78 14.78 6.70 30.29
CA GLY A 78 15.37 7.42 29.16
C GLY A 78 14.92 6.93 27.79
N GLU A 79 13.94 6.04 27.73
CA GLU A 79 13.28 5.58 26.50
C GLU A 79 11.82 6.02 26.47
N SER A 80 11.37 6.44 25.29
CA SER A 80 9.95 6.77 25.06
C SER A 80 9.18 5.51 24.73
N ARG A 81 8.16 5.18 25.54
CA ARG A 81 7.33 4.00 25.38
C ARG A 81 5.88 4.39 25.11
N VAL A 82 5.26 3.80 24.10
CA VAL A 82 3.84 3.94 23.80
C VAL A 82 3.01 3.34 24.98
N ILE A 83 1.97 4.06 25.42
CA ILE A 83 1.07 3.64 26.49
C ILE A 83 -0.39 3.64 26.10
N GLY A 84 -0.76 4.19 24.95
CA GLY A 84 -2.15 4.24 24.53
C GLY A 84 -2.40 5.06 23.28
N ALA A 85 -3.67 5.11 22.89
CA ALA A 85 -4.16 5.86 21.76
C ALA A 85 -5.46 6.61 22.11
N LEU A 86 -5.66 7.76 21.46
CA LEU A 86 -6.90 8.51 21.50
C LEU A 86 -7.63 8.34 20.16
N ALA A 87 -8.92 8.05 20.23
CA ALA A 87 -9.78 7.97 19.06
C ALA A 87 -11.04 8.79 19.21
N ILE A 88 -11.65 9.13 18.08
CA ILE A 88 -12.99 9.70 18.00
C ILE A 88 -13.97 8.60 17.61
N ASP A 89 -14.99 8.38 18.43
CA ASP A 89 -16.17 7.59 18.07
C ASP A 89 -17.07 8.44 17.16
N LYS A 90 -17.05 8.15 15.84
CA LYS A 90 -17.81 8.93 14.85
C LYS A 90 -19.33 8.87 15.07
N SER A 91 -19.83 7.84 15.72
CA SER A 91 -21.25 7.72 16.05
C SER A 91 -21.70 8.74 17.11
N LYS A 92 -20.74 9.30 17.84
CA LYS A 92 -20.94 10.29 18.90
C LYS A 92 -20.32 11.66 18.58
N ALA A 93 -19.95 11.93 17.33
CA ALA A 93 -19.24 13.16 16.94
C ALA A 93 -19.95 14.45 17.38
N GLU A 94 -21.28 14.46 17.39
CA GLU A 94 -22.08 15.59 17.84
C GLU A 94 -21.93 15.91 19.35
N LYS A 95 -21.40 14.98 20.14
CA LYS A 95 -21.22 15.13 21.60
C LYS A 95 -19.92 15.86 21.98
N GLY A 96 -19.15 16.36 20.98
CA GLY A 96 -17.87 17.03 21.22
C GLY A 96 -16.90 16.14 21.99
N LEU A 97 -16.38 16.60 23.13
CA LEU A 97 -15.46 15.81 23.96
C LEU A 97 -16.03 14.45 24.41
N GLY A 98 -17.33 14.30 24.45
CA GLY A 98 -18.00 13.03 24.76
C GLY A 98 -17.86 11.96 23.67
N SER A 99 -17.30 12.28 22.52
CA SER A 99 -16.95 11.33 21.46
C SER A 99 -15.55 10.76 21.59
N LEU A 100 -14.72 11.29 22.49
CA LEU A 100 -13.34 10.82 22.67
C LEU A 100 -13.30 9.50 23.43
N VAL A 101 -12.50 8.58 22.92
CA VAL A 101 -12.26 7.25 23.50
C VAL A 101 -10.77 7.08 23.70
N LEU A 102 -10.36 6.82 24.94
CA LEU A 102 -8.98 6.53 25.30
C LEU A 102 -8.78 5.02 25.37
N PHE A 103 -7.80 4.53 24.59
CA PHE A 103 -7.34 3.15 24.65
C PHE A 103 -6.01 3.10 25.40
N GLN A 104 -5.94 2.29 26.43
CA GLN A 104 -4.70 1.98 27.13
C GLN A 104 -4.16 0.65 26.59
N ALA A 105 -2.92 0.65 26.13
CA ALA A 105 -2.27 -0.54 25.60
C ALA A 105 -0.74 -0.45 25.74
N GLU A 106 -0.12 -1.58 26.04
CA GLU A 106 1.35 -1.68 26.10
C GLU A 106 2.00 -1.76 24.72
N ASN A 107 1.26 -2.26 23.74
CA ASN A 107 1.72 -2.41 22.36
C ASN A 107 0.63 -1.94 21.40
N ILE A 108 1.01 -1.21 20.37
CA ILE A 108 0.11 -0.72 19.32
C ILE A 108 0.67 -1.11 17.96
N VAL A 109 -0.15 -1.76 17.14
CA VAL A 109 0.20 -2.08 15.75
C VAL A 109 -0.52 -1.12 14.83
N ILE A 110 0.23 -0.42 13.97
CA ILE A 110 -0.30 0.50 12.98
C ILE A 110 -0.32 -0.21 11.62
N GLY A 111 -1.52 -0.47 11.10
CA GLY A 111 -1.74 -1.14 9.82
C GLY A 111 -2.59 -0.34 8.86
N THR A 112 -2.45 0.99 8.87
CA THR A 112 -3.35 1.94 8.16
C THR A 112 -3.03 2.14 6.68
N GLY A 113 -2.05 1.40 6.15
CA GLY A 113 -1.61 1.55 4.75
C GLY A 113 -0.64 2.72 4.54
N GLY A 114 -0.30 2.96 3.28
CA GLY A 114 0.66 4.00 2.90
C GLY A 114 0.07 5.39 2.81
N PRO A 115 0.91 6.43 2.72
CA PRO A 115 0.52 7.85 2.73
C PRO A 115 0.12 8.36 1.34
N GLY A 116 -0.67 7.62 0.57
CA GLY A 116 -1.06 7.98 -0.80
C GLY A 116 -1.74 9.34 -0.93
N GLY A 117 -2.48 9.77 0.10
CA GLY A 117 -3.13 11.08 0.15
C GLY A 117 -2.22 12.25 0.51
N LEU A 118 -0.94 12.01 0.80
CA LEU A 118 0.05 13.07 1.07
C LEU A 118 0.37 13.89 -0.17
N TYR A 119 0.26 13.30 -1.35
CA TYR A 119 0.65 13.91 -2.61
C TYR A 119 -0.53 14.64 -3.25
N GLU A 120 -0.26 15.79 -3.84
CA GLU A 120 -1.26 16.60 -4.56
C GLU A 120 -1.92 15.80 -5.69
N THR A 121 -1.12 15.07 -6.46
CA THR A 121 -1.59 14.17 -7.51
C THR A 121 -1.41 12.72 -7.06
N SER A 122 -2.51 12.02 -6.82
CA SER A 122 -2.50 10.63 -6.39
C SER A 122 -3.67 9.85 -6.98
N VAL A 123 -3.45 8.59 -7.31
CA VAL A 123 -4.50 7.65 -7.74
C VAL A 123 -5.19 6.96 -6.57
N TYR A 124 -4.63 7.06 -5.38
CA TYR A 124 -5.24 6.47 -4.18
C TYR A 124 -6.56 7.15 -3.80
N PRO A 125 -7.47 6.46 -3.11
CA PRO A 125 -8.67 7.07 -2.56
C PRO A 125 -8.35 8.30 -1.71
N LYS A 126 -9.15 9.36 -1.84
CA LYS A 126 -8.92 10.63 -1.14
C LYS A 126 -8.80 10.50 0.38
N GLY A 127 -9.44 9.48 0.96
CA GLY A 127 -9.32 9.17 2.39
C GLY A 127 -8.11 8.30 2.76
N HIS A 128 -7.24 7.94 1.80
CA HIS A 128 -6.08 7.09 2.05
C HIS A 128 -4.88 7.93 2.52
N LEU A 129 -4.99 8.46 3.70
CA LEU A 129 -3.98 9.36 4.29
C LEU A 129 -2.87 8.59 5.05
N GLY A 130 -3.12 7.33 5.41
CA GLY A 130 -2.14 6.40 5.96
C GLY A 130 -1.78 6.61 7.44
N SER A 131 -2.29 7.61 8.11
CA SER A 131 -2.03 7.92 9.54
C SER A 131 -0.54 7.90 9.95
N THR A 132 0.38 8.07 8.98
CA THR A 132 1.82 8.03 9.23
C THR A 132 2.27 9.16 10.16
N GLY A 133 1.62 10.33 10.05
CA GLY A 133 1.92 11.50 10.88
C GLY A 133 1.82 11.21 12.38
N ILE A 134 0.81 10.46 12.82
CA ILE A 134 0.59 10.13 14.23
C ILE A 134 1.78 9.35 14.81
N ALA A 135 2.36 8.44 14.03
CA ALA A 135 3.54 7.69 14.45
C ALA A 135 4.79 8.57 14.50
N LEU A 136 4.96 9.48 13.53
CA LEU A 136 6.09 10.41 13.49
C LEU A 136 6.05 11.42 14.63
N GLU A 137 4.87 11.89 15.02
CA GLU A 137 4.66 12.81 16.15
C GLU A 137 5.20 12.27 17.49
N ILE A 138 5.13 10.96 17.69
CA ILE A 138 5.68 10.30 18.88
C ILE A 138 7.12 9.81 18.71
N GLY A 139 7.80 10.22 17.65
CA GLY A 139 9.22 9.93 17.44
C GLY A 139 9.53 8.65 16.67
N ALA A 140 8.57 8.05 15.98
CA ALA A 140 8.86 6.89 15.12
C ALA A 140 9.80 7.28 13.97
N THR A 141 10.77 6.40 13.68
CA THR A 141 11.73 6.62 12.59
C THR A 141 11.12 6.30 11.24
N ALA A 142 11.11 7.27 10.33
CA ALA A 142 10.73 7.06 8.95
C ALA A 142 11.91 6.56 8.11
N VAL A 143 11.68 5.58 7.25
CA VAL A 143 12.69 4.98 6.38
C VAL A 143 12.20 4.98 4.94
N ASN A 144 13.10 5.18 3.98
CA ASN A 144 12.83 5.16 2.54
C ASN A 144 11.71 6.13 2.11
N MET A 145 11.68 7.32 2.65
CA MET A 145 10.62 8.30 2.37
C MET A 145 10.56 8.72 0.89
N THR A 146 11.66 8.60 0.15
CA THR A 146 11.72 8.85 -1.31
C THR A 146 10.96 7.79 -2.12
N GLU A 147 10.70 6.62 -1.53
CA GLU A 147 10.05 5.48 -2.17
C GLU A 147 8.57 5.32 -1.74
N TRP A 148 7.99 6.33 -1.11
CA TRP A 148 6.64 6.24 -0.54
C TRP A 148 5.53 6.30 -1.56
N GLN A 149 5.81 6.81 -2.76
CA GLN A 149 4.86 6.78 -3.87
C GLN A 149 5.51 6.15 -5.09
N TYR A 150 4.75 5.31 -5.78
CA TYR A 150 5.24 4.54 -6.89
C TYR A 150 4.08 4.14 -7.81
N GLY A 151 4.37 4.11 -9.11
CA GLY A 151 3.42 3.78 -10.16
C GLY A 151 3.11 4.95 -11.07
N LEU A 152 2.56 4.63 -12.24
CA LEU A 152 2.11 5.60 -13.22
C LEU A 152 0.63 5.91 -13.05
N ALA A 153 0.27 7.18 -13.12
CA ALA A 153 -1.09 7.65 -12.93
C ALA A 153 -1.45 8.75 -13.92
N SER A 154 -2.73 8.85 -14.25
CA SER A 154 -3.25 9.98 -15.02
C SER A 154 -3.39 11.21 -14.12
N THR A 155 -2.92 12.38 -14.58
CA THR A 155 -3.04 13.65 -13.87
C THR A 155 -4.32 14.42 -14.19
N LYS A 156 -4.95 14.19 -15.35
CA LYS A 156 -6.18 14.87 -15.76
C LYS A 156 -7.42 14.36 -15.05
N PHE A 157 -7.49 13.09 -14.84
CA PHE A 157 -8.49 12.45 -14.00
C PHE A 157 -7.82 11.31 -13.23
N ARG A 158 -8.34 11.04 -12.07
CA ARG A 158 -7.73 10.10 -11.14
C ARG A 158 -7.90 8.67 -11.62
N TRP A 159 -6.90 8.14 -12.30
CA TRP A 159 -6.86 6.77 -12.77
C TRP A 159 -5.46 6.19 -12.68
N ASN A 160 -5.36 5.00 -12.10
CA ASN A 160 -4.13 4.22 -12.10
C ASN A 160 -3.92 3.64 -13.50
N VAL A 161 -2.79 3.96 -14.12
CA VAL A 161 -2.43 3.44 -15.45
C VAL A 161 -1.95 2.00 -15.29
N SER A 162 -2.67 1.06 -15.91
CA SER A 162 -2.24 -0.34 -15.94
C SER A 162 -0.88 -0.48 -16.64
N GLY A 163 0.02 -1.26 -16.05
CA GLY A 163 1.30 -1.56 -16.66
C GLY A 163 1.22 -2.21 -18.03
N THR A 164 0.10 -2.87 -18.34
CA THR A 164 -0.10 -3.44 -19.68
C THR A 164 -0.04 -2.40 -20.80
N TYR A 165 -0.28 -1.12 -20.53
CA TYR A 165 -0.06 -0.05 -21.51
C TYR A 165 1.39 0.10 -21.95
N GLN A 166 2.36 -0.41 -21.18
CA GLN A 166 3.76 -0.41 -21.56
C GLN A 166 4.03 -1.34 -22.78
N GLN A 167 3.18 -2.33 -23.00
CA GLN A 167 3.31 -3.28 -24.09
C GLN A 167 3.09 -2.66 -25.48
N VAL A 168 2.48 -1.48 -25.57
CA VAL A 168 2.41 -0.72 -26.83
C VAL A 168 3.64 0.15 -27.07
N ILE A 169 4.65 0.04 -26.21
CA ILE A 169 5.93 0.76 -26.27
C ILE A 169 5.70 2.27 -26.39
N PRO A 170 5.04 2.90 -25.40
CA PRO A 170 4.78 4.33 -25.45
C PRO A 170 6.10 5.13 -25.40
N ARG A 171 6.08 6.33 -26.00
CA ARG A 171 7.14 7.31 -25.82
C ARG A 171 7.03 7.94 -24.42
N TYR A 172 8.13 7.95 -23.69
CA TYR A 172 8.26 8.67 -22.44
C TYR A 172 8.89 10.02 -22.71
N ILE A 173 8.16 11.06 -22.45
CA ILE A 173 8.61 12.43 -22.64
C ILE A 173 8.53 13.23 -21.34
N SER A 174 9.46 14.12 -21.13
CA SER A 174 9.37 15.20 -20.16
C SER A 174 9.09 16.52 -20.85
N THR A 175 8.37 17.40 -20.18
CA THR A 175 8.09 18.76 -20.65
C THR A 175 8.25 19.75 -19.50
N LYS A 176 8.35 21.04 -19.81
CA LYS A 176 8.09 22.10 -18.84
C LYS A 176 6.60 22.13 -18.45
N PRO A 177 6.22 22.85 -17.36
CA PRO A 177 4.82 22.94 -16.93
C PRO A 177 3.86 23.48 -18.00
N ASP A 178 4.35 24.31 -18.93
CA ASP A 178 3.60 24.85 -20.07
C ASP A 178 3.49 23.91 -21.27
N GLY A 179 4.08 22.67 -21.16
CA GLY A 179 4.12 21.68 -22.22
C GLY A 179 5.24 21.88 -23.25
N SER A 180 6.06 22.92 -23.13
CA SER A 180 7.22 23.14 -24.01
C SER A 180 8.42 22.29 -23.60
N ASP A 181 9.48 22.33 -24.43
CA ASP A 181 10.76 21.62 -24.22
C ASP A 181 10.58 20.10 -24.08
N GLU A 182 9.84 19.49 -25.01
CA GLU A 182 9.61 18.05 -25.06
C GLU A 182 10.93 17.29 -25.26
N ARG A 183 11.21 16.32 -24.40
CA ARG A 183 12.41 15.48 -24.45
C ARG A 183 12.08 14.02 -24.21
N GLU A 184 12.58 13.14 -25.05
CA GLU A 184 12.57 11.69 -24.81
C GLU A 184 13.74 11.30 -23.91
N PHE A 185 13.64 11.61 -22.62
CA PHE A 185 14.73 11.53 -21.64
C PHE A 185 15.28 10.11 -21.42
N LEU A 186 14.49 9.05 -21.68
CA LEU A 186 14.97 7.68 -21.52
C LEU A 186 16.01 7.29 -22.56
N ASN A 187 16.09 7.99 -23.72
CA ASN A 187 17.08 7.71 -24.74
C ASN A 187 18.52 7.85 -24.22
N ASP A 188 18.73 8.69 -23.20
CA ASP A 188 20.06 8.93 -22.62
C ASP A 188 20.54 7.78 -21.72
N TYR A 189 19.64 6.90 -21.30
CA TYR A 189 19.92 5.81 -20.37
C TYR A 189 20.04 4.43 -21.03
N PHE A 190 19.72 4.33 -22.32
CA PHE A 190 19.78 3.06 -23.05
C PHE A 190 20.69 3.17 -24.27
N PRO A 191 21.57 2.18 -24.49
CA PRO A 191 22.55 2.26 -25.56
C PRO A 191 21.96 2.15 -27.00
N THR A 192 20.72 1.65 -27.11
CA THR A 192 19.98 1.57 -28.38
C THR A 192 18.48 1.65 -28.14
N LEU A 193 17.74 2.17 -29.14
CA LEU A 193 16.27 2.20 -29.12
C LEU A 193 15.65 0.80 -28.98
N GLY A 194 16.29 -0.23 -29.52
CA GLY A 194 15.84 -1.61 -29.37
C GLY A 194 15.90 -2.09 -27.91
N LYS A 195 16.96 -1.76 -27.18
CA LYS A 195 17.07 -2.07 -25.75
C LYS A 195 16.07 -1.27 -24.93
N LEU A 196 15.87 0.01 -25.23
CA LEU A 196 14.84 0.83 -24.61
C LEU A 196 13.44 0.24 -24.84
N GLY A 197 13.08 -0.06 -26.08
CA GLY A 197 11.78 -0.65 -26.42
C GLY A 197 11.54 -1.98 -25.70
N THR A 198 12.56 -2.83 -25.62
CA THR A 198 12.50 -4.10 -24.88
C THR A 198 12.27 -3.85 -23.38
N ALA A 199 12.95 -2.89 -22.78
CA ALA A 199 12.78 -2.56 -21.35
C ALA A 199 11.37 -2.04 -21.06
N ILE A 200 10.84 -1.13 -21.90
CA ILE A 200 9.47 -0.61 -21.79
C ILE A 200 8.46 -1.75 -21.93
N PHE A 201 8.61 -2.60 -22.93
CA PHE A 201 7.71 -3.73 -23.15
C PHE A 201 7.70 -4.71 -21.99
N LEU A 202 8.86 -5.09 -21.48
CA LEU A 202 9.00 -6.00 -20.34
C LEU A 202 8.40 -5.39 -19.06
N LYS A 203 8.45 -4.07 -18.89
CA LYS A 203 7.79 -3.39 -17.78
C LYS A 203 6.30 -3.65 -17.75
N GLY A 204 5.67 -3.84 -18.91
CA GLY A 204 4.26 -4.21 -19.04
C GLY A 204 3.87 -5.58 -18.46
N TYR A 205 4.83 -6.45 -18.23
CA TYR A 205 4.64 -7.77 -17.62
C TYR A 205 4.85 -7.77 -16.11
N GLN A 206 5.31 -6.66 -15.55
CA GLN A 206 5.57 -6.55 -14.14
C GLN A 206 4.29 -6.11 -13.41
N TRP A 207 3.85 -6.90 -12.47
CA TRP A 207 2.66 -6.67 -11.68
C TRP A 207 3.00 -6.82 -10.19
N PRO A 208 2.51 -5.93 -9.30
CA PRO A 208 1.81 -4.66 -9.56
C PRO A 208 2.77 -3.54 -9.99
N PHE A 209 2.20 -2.44 -10.52
CA PHE A 209 2.95 -1.24 -10.95
C PHE A 209 2.94 -0.18 -9.91
#